data_bac652102a92a954d32c3132d21107c4
#
_entry.id   bac652102a92a954d32c3132d21107c4
#
_cell.length_a   1.000
_cell.length_b   1.000
_cell.length_c   1.000
_cell.angle_alpha   90.00
_cell.angle_beta   90.00
_cell.angle_gamma   90.00
#
_symmetry.space_group_name_H-M   'P 1'
#
loop_
_entity.id
_entity.type
_entity.pdbx_description
1 polymer ?
#
loop_
_entity_poly.entity_id
_entity_poly.type
_entity_poly.pdbx_seq_one_letter_code
_entity_poly.pdbx_strand_id
1 'polypeptide(L)'
;MRLSEFSCLPSLMDEITQGWNDLSILDRESDDMKLKKKCPIEEFSLVARFLTSKALNIDAVARTFTPIWKTHNGFQIRNLGDHKLLFIFDNESKAERVLQNEPWSFDKHLIVLQRYNKDTILENYSLTETAMWVQVHIIPLGYMDKKTAEEICSTVGKVVKSAGSKDSEGEGFTRVRVIVDVTQPLCRGRVVTLDKEFRAT
;
A
#
# COMPACT_ATOMS: atom_id res chain seq x y z
N MET A 1 58.98 -57.23 5.69
CA MET A 1 58.83 -55.75 5.69
C MET A 1 57.38 -55.46 5.39
N ARG A 2 56.56 -55.14 6.46
CA ARG A 2 55.09 -54.89 6.33
C ARG A 2 54.94 -53.39 6.10
N LEU A 3 54.34 -53.05 4.97
CA LEU A 3 53.81 -51.70 4.73
C LEU A 3 52.44 -51.59 5.38
N SER A 4 52.34 -50.64 6.29
CA SER A 4 51.15 -50.29 7.04
C SER A 4 50.13 -49.60 6.14
N GLU A 5 48.91 -50.14 6.20
CA GLU A 5 47.72 -49.50 5.64
C GLU A 5 47.44 -48.19 6.36
N PHE A 6 47.54 -47.07 5.69
CA PHE A 6 46.95 -45.80 6.14
C PHE A 6 45.43 -45.82 5.84
N SER A 7 44.68 -46.11 6.85
CA SER A 7 43.22 -45.88 6.85
C SER A 7 42.99 -44.39 6.69
N CYS A 8 42.47 -43.96 5.56
CA CYS A 8 42.02 -42.61 5.29
C CYS A 8 40.71 -42.38 6.08
N LEU A 9 40.78 -41.62 7.18
CA LEU A 9 39.58 -41.14 7.87
C LEU A 9 38.86 -40.14 6.94
N PRO A 10 37.52 -40.26 6.76
CA PRO A 10 36.78 -39.28 5.98
C PRO A 10 36.94 -37.88 6.59
N SER A 11 37.13 -36.91 5.74
CA SER A 11 37.30 -35.55 6.17
C SER A 11 35.96 -35.06 6.79
N LEU A 12 36.03 -34.16 7.80
CA LEU A 12 34.86 -33.53 8.41
C LEU A 12 33.89 -32.93 7.35
N MET A 13 34.44 -32.51 6.23
CA MET A 13 33.68 -32.02 5.08
C MET A 13 32.87 -33.11 4.38
N ASP A 14 33.39 -34.34 4.30
CA ASP A 14 32.71 -35.46 3.66
C ASP A 14 31.55 -35.94 4.54
N GLU A 15 31.69 -35.90 5.88
CA GLU A 15 30.60 -36.21 6.82
C GLU A 15 29.48 -35.17 6.74
N ILE A 16 29.83 -33.84 6.65
CA ILE A 16 28.87 -32.76 6.48
C ILE A 16 28.14 -32.92 5.14
N THR A 17 28.84 -33.17 4.04
CA THR A 17 28.27 -33.35 2.71
C THR A 17 27.33 -34.55 2.65
N GLN A 18 27.73 -35.67 3.32
CA GLN A 18 26.87 -36.85 3.41
C GLN A 18 25.62 -36.60 4.22
N GLY A 19 25.69 -35.85 5.34
CA GLY A 19 24.54 -35.40 6.14
C GLY A 19 23.57 -34.51 5.36
N TRP A 20 24.06 -33.71 4.41
CA TRP A 20 23.20 -32.90 3.51
C TRP A 20 22.49 -33.74 2.45
N ASN A 21 23.13 -34.80 1.95
CA ASN A 21 22.53 -35.71 0.97
C ASN A 21 21.46 -36.62 1.60
N ASP A 22 21.55 -36.87 2.91
CA ASP A 22 20.53 -37.62 3.67
C ASP A 22 19.32 -36.77 4.08
N LEU A 23 19.37 -35.44 3.87
CA LEU A 23 18.22 -34.53 3.98
C LEU A 23 17.39 -34.57 2.69
N SER A 24 17.06 -35.74 2.20
CA SER A 24 16.07 -35.89 1.15
C SER A 24 14.69 -35.54 1.72
N ILE A 25 13.92 -34.75 0.98
CA ILE A 25 12.50 -34.52 1.25
C ILE A 25 11.84 -35.89 1.38
N LEU A 26 11.29 -36.20 2.56
CA LEU A 26 10.58 -37.46 2.77
C LEU A 26 9.43 -37.55 1.77
N ASP A 27 9.09 -38.76 1.30
CA ASP A 27 7.98 -38.97 0.35
C ASP A 27 6.67 -38.31 0.78
N ARG A 28 6.47 -38.11 2.09
CA ARG A 28 5.34 -37.36 2.65
C ARG A 28 5.40 -35.85 2.46
N GLU A 29 6.56 -35.26 2.20
CA GLU A 29 6.78 -33.84 1.96
C GLU A 29 6.75 -33.51 0.46
N SER A 30 6.87 -34.54 -0.40
CA SER A 30 6.81 -34.39 -1.86
C SER A 30 5.39 -34.40 -2.42
N ASP A 31 4.39 -34.75 -1.62
CA ASP A 31 3.00 -34.74 -2.07
C ASP A 31 2.49 -33.33 -2.25
N ASP A 32 2.20 -32.94 -3.50
CA ASP A 32 1.61 -31.66 -3.89
C ASP A 32 0.23 -31.48 -3.22
N MET A 33 0.20 -30.80 -2.09
CA MET A 33 -1.04 -30.48 -1.41
C MET A 33 -1.78 -29.36 -2.14
N LYS A 34 -2.80 -29.69 -2.92
CA LYS A 34 -3.67 -28.73 -3.59
C LYS A 34 -4.60 -28.04 -2.57
N LEU A 35 -4.26 -26.80 -2.22
CA LEU A 35 -5.12 -25.97 -1.38
C LEU A 35 -6.40 -25.60 -2.14
N LYS A 36 -7.56 -25.99 -1.61
CA LYS A 36 -8.86 -25.55 -2.15
C LYS A 36 -9.25 -24.21 -1.52
N LYS A 37 -9.61 -23.23 -2.37
CA LYS A 37 -10.13 -21.92 -1.89
C LYS A 37 -11.36 -22.14 -1.03
N LYS A 38 -11.29 -21.78 0.25
CA LYS A 38 -12.33 -22.07 1.24
C LYS A 38 -13.47 -21.05 1.34
N CYS A 39 -13.32 -19.83 0.80
CA CYS A 39 -14.32 -18.76 0.97
C CYS A 39 -14.46 -17.86 -0.26
N PRO A 40 -15.68 -17.63 -0.77
CA PRO A 40 -15.98 -16.60 -1.77
C PRO A 40 -16.05 -15.17 -1.20
N ILE A 41 -15.91 -15.00 0.12
CA ILE A 41 -16.27 -13.78 0.88
C ILE A 41 -15.30 -12.60 0.69
N GLU A 42 -14.14 -12.82 0.05
CA GLU A 42 -13.07 -11.80 0.02
C GLU A 42 -12.99 -11.01 -1.29
N GLU A 43 -14.03 -11.07 -2.11
CA GLU A 43 -14.01 -10.49 -3.46
C GLU A 43 -13.92 -8.97 -3.43
N PHE A 44 -14.50 -8.31 -2.41
CA PHE A 44 -14.56 -6.86 -2.28
C PHE A 44 -13.86 -6.39 -1.00
N SER A 45 -12.58 -6.75 -0.86
CA SER A 45 -11.83 -6.46 0.36
C SER A 45 -10.73 -5.45 0.13
N LEU A 46 -10.48 -4.64 1.16
CA LEU A 46 -9.38 -3.67 1.21
C LEU A 46 -8.46 -4.03 2.36
N VAL A 47 -7.17 -4.11 2.09
CA VAL A 47 -6.15 -4.16 3.12
C VAL A 47 -5.77 -2.74 3.51
N ALA A 48 -5.74 -2.47 4.81
CA ALA A 48 -5.43 -1.17 5.38
C ALA A 48 -4.22 -1.27 6.31
N ARG A 49 -3.29 -0.34 6.22
CA ARG A 49 -2.21 -0.15 7.17
C ARG A 49 -2.38 1.19 7.88
N PHE A 50 -2.45 1.15 9.20
CA PHE A 50 -2.53 2.34 10.04
C PHE A 50 -1.11 2.78 10.41
N LEU A 51 -0.72 4.00 10.05
CA LEU A 51 0.60 4.55 10.33
C LEU A 51 0.69 5.07 11.76
N THR A 52 0.51 4.17 12.71
CA THR A 52 0.54 4.46 14.14
C THR A 52 1.38 3.43 14.89
N SER A 53 1.96 3.82 16.01
CA SER A 53 2.61 2.91 16.96
C SER A 53 1.68 2.44 18.10
N LYS A 54 0.46 3.02 18.18
CA LYS A 54 -0.51 2.68 19.23
C LYS A 54 -1.28 1.42 18.87
N ALA A 55 -1.67 0.63 19.87
CA ALA A 55 -2.55 -0.50 19.67
C ALA A 55 -3.89 -0.06 19.06
N LEU A 56 -4.35 -0.76 18.03
CA LEU A 56 -5.60 -0.46 17.35
C LEU A 56 -6.79 -1.05 18.12
N ASN A 57 -7.76 -0.21 18.45
CA ASN A 57 -9.06 -0.65 18.95
C ASN A 57 -10.00 -0.85 17.75
N ILE A 58 -10.26 -2.11 17.41
CA ILE A 58 -11.07 -2.49 16.24
C ILE A 58 -12.51 -1.97 16.36
N ASP A 59 -13.10 -1.99 17.55
CA ASP A 59 -14.46 -1.50 17.77
C ASP A 59 -14.54 0.03 17.58
N ALA A 60 -13.49 0.75 17.97
CA ALA A 60 -13.40 2.18 17.72
C ALA A 60 -13.26 2.49 16.23
N VAL A 61 -12.43 1.71 15.50
CA VAL A 61 -12.29 1.80 14.04
C VAL A 61 -13.65 1.55 13.37
N ALA A 62 -14.34 0.47 13.73
CA ALA A 62 -15.66 0.15 13.18
C ALA A 62 -16.68 1.26 13.41
N ARG A 63 -16.79 1.76 14.66
CA ARG A 63 -17.70 2.85 15.01
C ARG A 63 -17.41 4.15 14.26
N THR A 64 -16.14 4.44 14.00
CA THR A 64 -15.72 5.64 13.26
C THR A 64 -16.08 5.53 11.78
N PHE A 65 -15.74 4.43 11.13
CA PHE A 65 -15.84 4.33 9.67
C PHE A 65 -17.22 3.89 9.18
N THR A 66 -18.04 3.20 9.97
CA THR A 66 -19.39 2.80 9.56
C THR A 66 -20.25 3.98 9.07
N PRO A 67 -20.39 5.09 9.81
CA PRO A 67 -21.15 6.24 9.34
C PRO A 67 -20.45 7.00 8.21
N ILE A 68 -19.12 7.10 8.22
CA ILE A 68 -18.35 7.87 7.25
C ILE A 68 -18.41 7.19 5.88
N TRP A 69 -18.20 5.88 5.82
CA TRP A 69 -18.25 5.12 4.59
C TRP A 69 -19.67 4.80 4.13
N LYS A 70 -20.71 5.21 4.91
CA LYS A 70 -22.12 5.03 4.59
C LYS A 70 -22.46 3.60 4.17
N THR A 71 -22.01 2.64 4.95
CA THR A 71 -22.24 1.21 4.70
C THR A 71 -23.47 0.77 5.48
N HIS A 72 -24.67 0.77 4.87
CA HIS A 72 -25.92 0.39 5.55
C HIS A 72 -25.87 -0.99 6.21
N ASN A 73 -25.20 -1.95 5.58
CA ASN A 73 -25.01 -3.29 6.11
C ASN A 73 -23.69 -3.46 6.87
N GLY A 74 -22.95 -2.34 7.08
CA GLY A 74 -21.62 -2.40 7.68
C GLY A 74 -20.55 -2.99 6.76
N PHE A 75 -19.46 -3.37 7.35
CA PHE A 75 -18.35 -4.11 6.79
C PHE A 75 -17.78 -5.01 7.89
N GLN A 76 -17.13 -6.11 7.50
CA GLN A 76 -16.42 -6.94 8.46
C GLN A 76 -14.97 -6.48 8.55
N ILE A 77 -14.39 -6.61 9.75
CA ILE A 77 -12.98 -6.29 9.99
C ILE A 77 -12.28 -7.57 10.45
N ARG A 78 -11.16 -7.89 9.82
CA ARG A 78 -10.22 -8.92 10.32
C ARG A 78 -8.91 -8.25 10.70
N ASN A 79 -8.42 -8.57 11.88
CA ASN A 79 -7.08 -8.13 12.30
C ASN A 79 -6.02 -9.04 11.66
N LEU A 80 -5.07 -8.41 10.96
CA LEU A 80 -3.97 -9.10 10.29
C LEU A 80 -2.64 -8.99 11.07
N GLY A 81 -2.65 -8.28 12.21
CA GLY A 81 -1.42 -7.95 12.93
C GLY A 81 -0.71 -6.71 12.35
N ASP A 82 0.38 -6.28 12.98
CA ASP A 82 1.26 -5.17 12.52
C ASP A 82 0.51 -3.91 12.05
N HIS A 83 -0.51 -3.50 12.80
CA HIS A 83 -1.39 -2.37 12.46
C HIS A 83 -2.07 -2.49 11.10
N LYS A 84 -2.25 -3.72 10.61
CA LYS A 84 -2.95 -4.02 9.37
C LYS A 84 -4.34 -4.61 9.66
N LEU A 85 -5.34 -4.10 8.98
CA LEU A 85 -6.72 -4.60 9.04
C LEU A 85 -7.21 -4.94 7.63
N LEU A 86 -8.01 -5.99 7.51
CA LEU A 86 -8.75 -6.31 6.30
C LEU A 86 -10.20 -5.88 6.47
N PHE A 87 -10.65 -4.98 5.60
CA PHE A 87 -12.05 -4.56 5.50
C PHE A 87 -12.74 -5.33 4.40
N ILE A 88 -13.81 -6.05 4.74
CA ILE A 88 -14.57 -6.90 3.81
C ILE A 88 -15.91 -6.25 3.58
N PHE A 89 -16.19 -5.86 2.35
CA PHE A 89 -17.44 -5.22 1.93
C PHE A 89 -18.37 -6.23 1.25
N ASP A 90 -19.65 -5.94 1.25
CA ASP A 90 -20.70 -6.75 0.61
C ASP A 90 -20.76 -6.55 -0.91
N ASN A 91 -20.21 -5.44 -1.44
CA ASN A 91 -20.14 -5.18 -2.87
C ASN A 91 -18.94 -4.31 -3.27
N GLU A 92 -18.59 -4.38 -4.56
CA GLU A 92 -17.46 -3.67 -5.15
C GLU A 92 -17.59 -2.15 -5.07
N SER A 93 -18.79 -1.62 -5.33
CA SER A 93 -19.01 -0.16 -5.36
C SER A 93 -18.69 0.51 -4.03
N LYS A 94 -18.89 -0.19 -2.90
CA LYS A 94 -18.53 0.34 -1.57
C LYS A 94 -17.03 0.37 -1.38
N ALA A 95 -16.33 -0.70 -1.71
CA ALA A 95 -14.86 -0.75 -1.64
C ALA A 95 -14.23 0.31 -2.56
N GLU A 96 -14.72 0.44 -3.79
CA GLU A 96 -14.24 1.44 -4.74
C GLU A 96 -14.47 2.87 -4.23
N ARG A 97 -15.65 3.17 -3.69
CA ARG A 97 -15.94 4.48 -3.11
C ARG A 97 -14.99 4.84 -1.94
N VAL A 98 -14.62 3.87 -1.13
CA VAL A 98 -13.64 4.09 -0.05
C VAL A 98 -12.27 4.45 -0.62
N LEU A 99 -11.79 3.75 -1.65
CA LEU A 99 -10.53 4.04 -2.33
C LEU A 99 -10.55 5.40 -3.06
N GLN A 100 -11.66 5.73 -3.71
CA GLN A 100 -11.79 7.02 -4.43
C GLN A 100 -11.76 8.22 -3.51
N ASN A 101 -12.21 8.06 -2.25
CA ASN A 101 -12.27 9.15 -1.28
C ASN A 101 -11.04 9.21 -0.35
N GLU A 102 -9.95 8.56 -0.67
CA GLU A 102 -8.68 8.76 0.02
C GLU A 102 -8.22 10.24 -0.02
N PRO A 103 -7.44 10.70 0.96
CA PRO A 103 -6.83 9.94 2.06
C PRO A 103 -7.77 9.78 3.27
N TRP A 104 -7.58 8.69 4.01
CA TRP A 104 -8.27 8.45 5.27
C TRP A 104 -7.32 8.57 6.46
N SER A 105 -7.86 8.98 7.60
CA SER A 105 -7.11 9.05 8.85
C SER A 105 -7.94 8.53 10.03
N PHE A 106 -7.26 7.97 11.02
CA PHE A 106 -7.82 7.52 12.28
C PHE A 106 -6.91 7.97 13.43
N ASP A 107 -7.47 8.57 14.47
CA ASP A 107 -6.72 9.12 15.61
C ASP A 107 -5.51 9.98 15.18
N LYS A 108 -5.70 10.84 14.17
CA LYS A 108 -4.67 11.72 13.55
C LYS A 108 -3.54 10.97 12.82
N HIS A 109 -3.67 9.68 12.61
CA HIS A 109 -2.71 8.89 11.85
C HIS A 109 -3.28 8.52 10.49
N LEU A 110 -2.46 8.59 9.46
CA LEU A 110 -2.83 8.25 8.10
C LEU A 110 -3.10 6.74 7.98
N ILE A 111 -4.06 6.39 7.14
CA ILE A 111 -4.35 5.01 6.75
C ILE A 111 -4.02 4.86 5.27
N VAL A 112 -3.18 3.90 4.96
CA VAL A 112 -2.89 3.48 3.59
C VAL A 112 -3.79 2.32 3.26
N LEU A 113 -4.52 2.42 2.14
CA LEU A 113 -5.46 1.41 1.68
C LEU A 113 -4.99 0.83 0.35
N GLN A 114 -5.23 -0.46 0.15
CA GLN A 114 -5.01 -1.12 -1.13
C GLN A 114 -6.08 -2.19 -1.33
N ARG A 115 -6.50 -2.43 -2.59
CA ARG A 115 -7.40 -3.53 -2.92
C ARG A 115 -6.74 -4.86 -2.59
N TYR A 116 -7.43 -5.69 -1.81
CA TYR A 116 -6.94 -7.02 -1.48
C TYR A 116 -7.14 -7.96 -2.67
N ASN A 117 -6.10 -8.69 -3.01
CA ASN A 117 -6.15 -9.79 -3.97
C ASN A 117 -5.87 -11.10 -3.22
N LYS A 118 -6.83 -12.00 -3.24
CA LYS A 118 -6.79 -13.31 -2.57
C LYS A 118 -5.65 -14.23 -3.05
N ASP A 119 -5.08 -13.94 -4.20
CA ASP A 119 -3.97 -14.72 -4.78
C ASP A 119 -2.59 -14.15 -4.37
N THR A 120 -2.58 -13.04 -3.62
CA THR A 120 -1.34 -12.39 -3.15
C THR A 120 -1.14 -12.63 -1.66
N ILE A 121 0.05 -13.04 -1.30
CA ILE A 121 0.45 -13.22 0.11
C ILE A 121 0.49 -11.84 0.78
N LEU A 122 0.04 -11.76 2.03
CA LEU A 122 -0.12 -10.50 2.77
C LEU A 122 1.18 -9.70 2.89
N GLU A 123 2.30 -10.38 3.03
CA GLU A 123 3.64 -9.79 3.11
C GLU A 123 4.06 -9.04 1.85
N ASN A 124 3.49 -9.39 0.71
CA ASN A 124 3.79 -8.76 -0.58
C ASN A 124 3.07 -7.42 -0.82
N TYR A 125 2.20 -7.00 0.13
CA TYR A 125 1.56 -5.69 0.04
C TYR A 125 2.48 -4.60 0.57
N SER A 126 2.92 -3.71 -0.31
CA SER A 126 3.85 -2.62 0.06
C SER A 126 3.18 -1.51 0.86
N LEU A 127 1.87 -1.33 0.86
CA LEU A 127 1.09 -0.37 1.66
C LEU A 127 1.85 0.93 2.01
N THR A 128 2.48 1.52 1.01
CA THR A 128 3.33 2.72 1.14
C THR A 128 2.82 3.91 0.36
N GLU A 129 1.82 3.70 -0.51
CA GLU A 129 1.29 4.74 -1.38
C GLU A 129 -0.15 5.06 -1.01
N THR A 130 -0.51 6.35 -1.03
CA THR A 130 -1.89 6.81 -0.85
C THR A 130 -2.19 7.99 -1.75
N ALA A 131 -3.45 8.14 -2.17
CA ALA A 131 -3.86 9.26 -2.99
C ALA A 131 -4.19 10.48 -2.12
N MET A 132 -3.57 11.61 -2.43
CA MET A 132 -3.79 12.89 -1.74
C MET A 132 -4.24 13.97 -2.72
N TRP A 133 -5.02 14.95 -2.20
CA TRP A 133 -5.32 16.16 -2.93
C TRP A 133 -4.28 17.23 -2.61
N VAL A 134 -3.54 17.66 -3.63
CA VAL A 134 -2.55 18.74 -3.56
C VAL A 134 -3.19 19.99 -4.10
N GLN A 135 -3.08 21.09 -3.37
CA GLN A 135 -3.55 22.40 -3.79
C GLN A 135 -2.37 23.24 -4.27
N VAL A 136 -2.51 23.79 -5.48
CA VAL A 136 -1.53 24.70 -6.06
C VAL A 136 -2.05 26.11 -5.90
N HIS A 137 -1.32 26.93 -5.13
CA HIS A 137 -1.64 28.32 -4.82
C HIS A 137 -0.60 29.28 -5.40
N ILE A 138 -0.95 30.56 -5.44
CA ILE A 138 -0.02 31.67 -5.75
C ILE A 138 0.56 31.59 -7.17
N ILE A 139 -0.23 31.10 -8.11
CA ILE A 139 0.11 31.20 -9.54
C ILE A 139 -0.79 32.26 -10.16
N PRO A 140 -0.22 33.20 -10.98
CA PRO A 140 -1.03 34.17 -11.69
C PRO A 140 -2.05 33.51 -12.61
N LEU A 141 -3.26 34.08 -12.68
CA LEU A 141 -4.41 33.50 -13.40
C LEU A 141 -4.09 33.11 -14.86
N GLY A 142 -3.21 33.86 -15.54
CA GLY A 142 -2.80 33.57 -16.91
C GLY A 142 -1.98 32.26 -17.08
N TYR A 143 -1.47 31.71 -15.96
CA TYR A 143 -0.67 30.49 -15.93
C TYR A 143 -1.38 29.37 -15.15
N MET A 144 -2.55 29.66 -14.55
CA MET A 144 -3.29 28.69 -13.74
C MET A 144 -4.19 27.86 -14.64
N ASP A 145 -3.61 26.90 -15.34
CA ASP A 145 -4.32 25.87 -16.06
C ASP A 145 -4.11 24.49 -15.41
N LYS A 146 -4.97 23.53 -15.76
CA LYS A 146 -4.89 22.17 -15.20
C LYS A 146 -3.57 21.49 -15.54
N LYS A 147 -3.01 21.71 -16.72
CA LYS A 147 -1.75 21.10 -17.15
C LYS A 147 -0.58 21.62 -16.34
N THR A 148 -0.50 22.93 -16.15
CA THR A 148 0.53 23.57 -15.31
C THR A 148 0.44 23.06 -13.87
N ALA A 149 -0.76 22.94 -13.31
CA ALA A 149 -0.93 22.40 -11.97
C ALA A 149 -0.51 20.92 -11.87
N GLU A 150 -0.85 20.09 -12.84
CA GLU A 150 -0.42 18.68 -12.91
C GLU A 150 1.11 18.57 -13.04
N GLU A 151 1.75 19.43 -13.84
CA GLU A 151 3.19 19.46 -14.01
C GLU A 151 3.91 19.88 -12.73
N ILE A 152 3.42 20.88 -12.02
CA ILE A 152 3.93 21.28 -10.71
C ILE A 152 3.80 20.14 -9.72
N CYS A 153 2.64 19.50 -9.64
CA CYS A 153 2.36 18.40 -8.72
C CYS A 153 3.12 17.11 -9.04
N SER A 154 3.64 16.94 -10.25
CA SER A 154 4.45 15.78 -10.64
C SER A 154 5.73 15.61 -9.81
N THR A 155 6.21 16.67 -9.15
CA THR A 155 7.33 16.60 -8.21
C THR A 155 6.97 16.03 -6.83
N VAL A 156 5.67 16.07 -6.48
CA VAL A 156 5.17 15.55 -5.20
C VAL A 156 4.94 14.03 -5.27
N GLY A 157 4.53 13.55 -6.44
CA GLY A 157 4.25 12.14 -6.67
C GLY A 157 3.60 11.89 -8.03
N LYS A 158 3.03 10.72 -8.21
CA LYS A 158 2.39 10.32 -9.46
C LYS A 158 1.01 10.97 -9.61
N VAL A 159 0.86 11.86 -10.59
CA VAL A 159 -0.41 12.55 -10.87
C VAL A 159 -1.45 11.56 -11.38
N VAL A 160 -2.63 11.56 -10.76
CA VAL A 160 -3.80 10.81 -11.22
C VAL A 160 -4.58 11.70 -12.18
N LYS A 161 -4.54 11.38 -13.47
CA LYS A 161 -5.30 12.10 -14.49
C LYS A 161 -6.80 11.79 -14.30
N SER A 162 -7.55 12.72 -13.74
CA SER A 162 -9.00 12.61 -13.65
C SER A 162 -9.64 13.24 -14.89
N ALA A 163 -10.52 12.49 -15.53
CA ALA A 163 -11.33 13.03 -16.61
C ALA A 163 -12.37 14.00 -16.00
N GLY A 164 -12.08 15.31 -16.09
CA GLY A 164 -13.11 16.35 -16.07
C GLY A 164 -13.90 16.58 -14.78
N SER A 165 -13.33 16.42 -13.59
CA SER A 165 -14.08 16.80 -12.39
C SER A 165 -14.04 18.33 -12.17
N LYS A 166 -15.21 18.93 -12.03
CA LYS A 166 -15.40 20.34 -11.62
C LYS A 166 -14.85 20.62 -10.21
N ASP A 167 -14.46 19.55 -9.48
CA ASP A 167 -13.92 19.62 -8.12
C ASP A 167 -12.45 20.04 -8.05
N SER A 168 -11.81 20.27 -9.22
CA SER A 168 -10.39 20.65 -9.30
C SER A 168 -10.15 22.14 -9.22
N GLU A 169 -11.18 22.99 -9.35
CA GLU A 169 -11.04 24.43 -9.35
C GLU A 169 -11.73 25.04 -8.12
N GLY A 170 -10.97 25.84 -7.37
CA GLY A 170 -11.48 26.65 -6.27
C GLY A 170 -11.14 28.12 -6.52
N GLU A 171 -11.69 29.03 -5.72
CA GLU A 171 -11.31 30.45 -5.77
C GLU A 171 -9.83 30.60 -5.43
N GLY A 172 -8.98 30.83 -6.45
CA GLY A 172 -7.55 31.13 -6.29
C GLY A 172 -6.63 29.91 -6.11
N PHE A 173 -7.10 28.67 -6.35
CA PHE A 173 -6.26 27.47 -6.35
C PHE A 173 -6.78 26.39 -7.28
N THR A 174 -5.89 25.52 -7.73
CA THR A 174 -6.23 24.30 -8.48
C THR A 174 -5.86 23.08 -7.65
N ARG A 175 -6.76 22.09 -7.60
CA ARG A 175 -6.53 20.80 -6.91
C ARG A 175 -6.10 19.73 -7.90
N VAL A 176 -5.08 18.99 -7.53
CA VAL A 176 -4.59 17.83 -8.30
C VAL A 176 -4.52 16.63 -7.39
N ARG A 177 -5.03 15.48 -7.86
CA ARG A 177 -4.93 14.23 -7.13
C ARG A 177 -3.59 13.56 -7.46
N VAL A 178 -2.82 13.23 -6.42
CA VAL A 178 -1.46 12.70 -6.55
C VAL A 178 -1.31 11.47 -5.67
N ILE A 179 -0.76 10.40 -6.19
CA ILE A 179 -0.34 9.24 -5.40
C ILE A 179 1.03 9.56 -4.81
N VAL A 180 1.11 9.54 -3.49
CA VAL A 180 2.30 9.92 -2.72
C VAL A 180 2.82 8.70 -1.98
N ASP A 181 4.13 8.48 -2.04
CA ASP A 181 4.83 7.50 -1.21
C ASP A 181 5.03 8.07 0.20
N VAL A 182 4.36 7.49 1.18
CA VAL A 182 4.38 7.94 2.58
C VAL A 182 5.65 7.58 3.32
N THR A 183 6.54 6.82 2.71
CA THR A 183 7.87 6.48 3.27
C THR A 183 8.90 7.56 2.97
N GLN A 184 8.61 8.44 2.01
CA GLN A 184 9.49 9.53 1.62
C GLN A 184 9.05 10.86 2.26
N PRO A 185 9.99 11.77 2.55
CA PRO A 185 9.65 13.11 2.99
C PRO A 185 8.78 13.83 1.97
N LEU A 186 7.71 14.47 2.42
CA LEU A 186 6.85 15.26 1.54
C LEU A 186 7.61 16.44 0.94
N CYS A 187 7.51 16.60 -0.38
CA CYS A 187 7.95 17.79 -1.07
C CYS A 187 7.12 19.00 -0.60
N ARG A 188 7.77 20.05 -0.10
CA ARG A 188 7.09 21.24 0.44
C ARG A 188 6.70 22.26 -0.62
N GLY A 189 7.30 22.19 -1.79
CA GLY A 189 7.04 23.14 -2.88
C GLY A 189 8.05 22.98 -4.02
N ARG A 190 7.79 23.68 -5.11
CA ARG A 190 8.66 23.76 -6.28
C ARG A 190 8.85 25.22 -6.65
N VAL A 191 10.07 25.60 -6.97
CA VAL A 191 10.35 26.92 -7.56
C VAL A 191 9.85 26.92 -9.00
N VAL A 192 8.93 27.82 -9.31
CA VAL A 192 8.39 28.02 -10.66
C VAL A 192 8.89 29.37 -11.16
N THR A 193 9.51 29.42 -12.34
CA THR A 193 9.94 30.68 -13.00
C THR A 193 8.91 30.97 -14.07
N LEU A 194 8.25 32.11 -13.92
CA LEU A 194 7.34 32.67 -14.92
C LEU A 194 8.12 33.56 -15.86
N ASP A 195 7.84 33.49 -17.16
CA ASP A 195 8.55 34.22 -18.24
C ASP A 195 9.30 35.50 -17.80
N LYS A 196 10.58 35.32 -17.53
CA LYS A 196 11.64 36.32 -17.27
C LYS A 196 11.49 37.32 -16.11
N GLU A 197 10.34 37.48 -15.44
CA GLU A 197 10.19 38.57 -14.44
C GLU A 197 9.69 38.16 -13.04
N PHE A 198 9.10 36.97 -12.83
CA PHE A 198 8.59 36.57 -11.51
C PHE A 198 9.05 35.18 -11.10
N ARG A 199 9.56 35.05 -9.86
CA ARG A 199 9.76 33.78 -9.17
C ARG A 199 8.71 33.65 -8.09
N ALA A 200 7.87 32.58 -8.14
CA ALA A 200 6.98 32.18 -7.07
C ALA A 200 7.52 30.88 -6.42
N THR A 201 7.49 30.81 -5.09
CA THR A 201 7.87 29.64 -4.27
C THR A 201 6.69 29.13 -3.50
#